data_672af5067085eccb4f5ef357deca5a69
#
_entry.id   672af5067085eccb4f5ef357deca5a69
#
_cell.length_a   1.000
_cell.length_b   1.000
_cell.length_c   1.000
_cell.angle_alpha   90.00
_cell.angle_beta   90.00
_cell.angle_gamma   90.00
#
_symmetry.space_group_name_H-M   'P 1'
#
loop_
_entity.id
_entity.type
_entity.pdbx_description
1 polymer ?
#
loop_
_entity_poly.entity_id
_entity_poly.type
_entity_poly.pdbx_seq_one_letter_code
_entity_poly.pdbx_strand_id
1 'polypeptide(L)'
;ANPKVGYGVHESRVPSGNAIKRPIKRGRTTGTFLAVALMGSDDDKAYVHEAVGRIHDQVYSTQSSPVRYSGNDSRLQLWVAVCLLKYFIDQYELLYGPLSAEEKQMVLDEAHPLGTALNVPRDKWPAIYDELLVYWNAELSSLRIDDPVRDELRSLYSGNDSRLQL
;
A
#
# COMPACT_ATOMS: atom_id res chain seq x y z
N ALA A 1 -11.75 -1.81 3.45
CA ALA A 1 -10.62 -1.01 2.95
C ALA A 1 -10.71 0.41 3.48
N ASN A 2 -9.58 1.15 3.50
CA ASN A 2 -9.66 2.60 3.69
C ASN A 2 -10.39 3.21 2.48
N PRO A 3 -11.50 3.95 2.67
CA PRO A 3 -12.32 4.43 1.55
C PRO A 3 -11.53 5.27 0.55
N LYS A 4 -10.61 6.12 1.03
CA LYS A 4 -9.80 6.97 0.16
C LYS A 4 -8.84 6.16 -0.72
N VAL A 5 -8.23 5.12 -0.15
CA VAL A 5 -7.38 4.19 -0.92
C VAL A 5 -8.22 3.37 -1.89
N GLY A 6 -9.38 2.87 -1.44
CA GLY A 6 -10.31 2.10 -2.29
C GLY A 6 -10.75 2.89 -3.53
N TYR A 7 -11.24 4.12 -3.34
CA TYR A 7 -11.62 4.98 -4.46
C TYR A 7 -10.41 5.42 -5.30
N GLY A 8 -9.24 5.66 -4.69
CA GLY A 8 -8.02 5.96 -5.41
C GLY A 8 -7.61 4.86 -6.39
N VAL A 9 -7.87 3.60 -6.06
CA VAL A 9 -7.65 2.45 -6.96
C VAL A 9 -8.78 2.36 -7.99
N HIS A 10 -10.04 2.42 -7.55
CA HIS A 10 -11.23 2.28 -8.38
C HIS A 10 -11.31 3.34 -9.49
N GLU A 11 -11.11 4.61 -9.13
CA GLU A 11 -11.18 5.74 -10.06
C GLU A 11 -9.84 6.02 -10.78
N SER A 12 -8.82 5.17 -10.60
CA SER A 12 -7.48 5.40 -11.11
C SER A 12 -7.47 5.56 -12.63
N ARG A 13 -6.93 6.70 -13.08
CA ARG A 13 -6.75 7.06 -14.49
C ARG A 13 -5.43 6.54 -15.07
N VAL A 14 -4.62 5.85 -14.26
CA VAL A 14 -3.33 5.30 -14.67
C VAL A 14 -3.55 3.95 -15.36
N PRO A 15 -3.59 3.85 -16.70
CA PRO A 15 -3.94 2.62 -17.39
C PRO A 15 -2.95 1.49 -17.13
N SER A 16 -1.67 1.86 -16.92
CA SER A 16 -0.59 0.90 -16.68
C SER A 16 -0.56 0.38 -15.24
N GLY A 17 -1.20 1.10 -14.31
CA GLY A 17 -1.21 0.78 -12.88
C GLY A 17 -2.52 0.15 -12.38
N ASN A 18 -3.50 -0.04 -13.26
CA ASN A 18 -4.78 -0.62 -12.87
C ASN A 18 -4.60 -2.09 -12.49
N ALA A 19 -4.90 -2.43 -11.23
CA ALA A 19 -4.71 -3.75 -10.66
C ALA A 19 -5.59 -4.83 -11.33
N ILE A 20 -6.75 -4.43 -11.86
CA ILE A 20 -7.70 -5.35 -12.50
C ILE A 20 -7.31 -5.61 -13.95
N LYS A 21 -7.03 -4.53 -14.69
CA LYS A 21 -6.69 -4.66 -16.12
C LYS A 21 -5.29 -5.24 -16.37
N ARG A 22 -4.36 -5.05 -15.44
CA ARG A 22 -2.95 -5.47 -15.58
C ARG A 22 -2.36 -5.95 -14.25
N PRO A 23 -2.90 -7.00 -13.63
CA PRO A 23 -2.50 -7.45 -12.28
C PRO A 23 -1.02 -7.84 -12.20
N ILE A 24 -0.50 -8.55 -13.19
CA ILE A 24 0.91 -8.98 -13.23
C ILE A 24 1.84 -7.76 -13.31
N LYS A 25 1.53 -6.80 -14.17
CA LYS A 25 2.34 -5.57 -14.29
C LYS A 25 2.29 -4.77 -13.00
N ARG A 26 1.12 -4.66 -12.36
CA ARG A 26 0.97 -3.97 -11.07
C ARG A 26 1.78 -4.68 -9.98
N GLY A 27 1.68 -6.00 -9.89
CA GLY A 27 2.45 -6.81 -8.95
C GLY A 27 3.97 -6.62 -9.13
N ARG A 28 4.46 -6.68 -10.37
CA ARG A 28 5.89 -6.45 -10.67
C ARG A 28 6.34 -5.05 -10.28
N THR A 29 5.58 -4.01 -10.63
CA THR A 29 5.92 -2.63 -10.28
C THR A 29 5.97 -2.43 -8.78
N THR A 30 5.01 -2.98 -8.04
CA THR A 30 5.00 -2.94 -6.58
C THR A 30 6.19 -3.71 -6.00
N GLY A 31 6.47 -4.92 -6.49
CA GLY A 31 7.61 -5.71 -6.05
C GLY A 31 8.96 -5.01 -6.31
N THR A 32 9.12 -4.36 -7.47
CA THR A 32 10.30 -3.54 -7.76
C THR A 32 10.43 -2.38 -6.77
N PHE A 33 9.33 -1.65 -6.52
CA PHE A 33 9.34 -0.57 -5.51
C PHE A 33 9.78 -1.09 -4.14
N LEU A 34 9.21 -2.20 -3.67
CA LEU A 34 9.53 -2.78 -2.35
C LEU A 34 11.01 -3.19 -2.27
N ALA A 35 11.52 -3.85 -3.30
CA ALA A 35 12.93 -4.26 -3.34
C ALA A 35 13.87 -3.03 -3.30
N VAL A 36 13.58 -2.00 -4.09
CA VAL A 36 14.40 -0.78 -4.09
C VAL A 36 14.28 -0.01 -2.79
N ALA A 37 13.06 0.14 -2.24
CA ALA A 37 12.84 0.85 -0.98
C ALA A 37 13.64 0.23 0.18
N LEU A 38 13.70 -1.11 0.24
CA LEU A 38 14.36 -1.83 1.33
C LEU A 38 15.86 -2.04 1.08
N MET A 39 16.28 -2.31 -0.16
CA MET A 39 17.64 -2.79 -0.47
C MET A 39 18.38 -1.95 -1.51
N GLY A 40 17.72 -0.95 -2.11
CA GLY A 40 18.33 -0.10 -3.13
C GLY A 40 19.34 0.90 -2.55
N SER A 41 20.24 1.40 -3.40
CA SER A 41 21.09 2.55 -3.08
C SER A 41 20.26 3.83 -2.90
N ASP A 42 20.86 4.88 -2.36
CA ASP A 42 20.17 6.16 -2.21
C ASP A 42 19.76 6.76 -3.56
N ASP A 43 20.56 6.57 -4.60
CA ASP A 43 20.23 6.98 -5.98
C ASP A 43 19.03 6.19 -6.54
N ASP A 44 18.99 4.87 -6.32
CA ASP A 44 17.85 4.05 -6.73
C ASP A 44 16.57 4.46 -6.01
N LYS A 45 16.66 4.72 -4.69
CA LYS A 45 15.54 5.20 -3.88
C LYS A 45 15.03 6.56 -4.35
N ALA A 46 15.94 7.49 -4.65
CA ALA A 46 15.58 8.81 -5.19
C ALA A 46 14.88 8.68 -6.55
N TYR A 47 15.39 7.85 -7.44
CA TYR A 47 14.78 7.57 -8.74
C TYR A 47 13.36 7.01 -8.60
N VAL A 48 13.19 6.00 -7.74
CA VAL A 48 11.89 5.37 -7.51
C VAL A 48 10.92 6.32 -6.85
N HIS A 49 11.36 7.13 -5.88
CA HIS A 49 10.55 8.18 -5.26
C HIS A 49 9.95 9.13 -6.31
N GLU A 50 10.80 9.65 -7.19
CA GLU A 50 10.35 10.57 -8.25
C GLU A 50 9.42 9.86 -9.25
N ALA A 51 9.76 8.64 -9.69
CA ALA A 51 8.96 7.89 -10.65
C ALA A 51 7.56 7.54 -10.10
N VAL A 52 7.48 7.11 -8.84
CA VAL A 52 6.21 6.79 -8.18
C VAL A 52 5.42 8.06 -7.90
N GLY A 53 6.09 9.15 -7.46
CA GLY A 53 5.47 10.44 -7.24
C GLY A 53 4.73 10.95 -8.48
N ARG A 54 5.38 10.92 -9.65
CA ARG A 54 4.76 11.30 -10.95
C ARG A 54 3.53 10.46 -11.30
N ILE A 55 3.53 9.17 -10.94
CA ILE A 55 2.37 8.30 -11.15
C ILE A 55 1.26 8.66 -10.17
N HIS A 56 1.60 8.90 -8.91
CA HIS A 56 0.65 9.27 -7.86
C HIS A 56 0.03 10.65 -8.08
N ASP A 57 0.70 11.58 -8.78
CA ASP A 57 0.13 12.87 -9.20
C ASP A 57 -1.12 12.71 -10.07
N GLN A 58 -1.27 11.57 -10.76
CA GLN A 58 -2.44 11.25 -11.56
C GLN A 58 -3.58 10.59 -10.78
N VAL A 59 -3.34 10.27 -9.48
CA VAL A 59 -4.29 9.60 -8.60
C VAL A 59 -4.88 10.63 -7.63
N TYR A 60 -5.99 11.24 -8.01
CA TYR A 60 -6.68 12.25 -7.20
C TYR A 60 -8.19 12.23 -7.42
N SER A 61 -8.92 12.64 -6.39
CA SER A 61 -10.37 12.74 -6.42
C SER A 61 -10.83 13.92 -7.27
N THR A 62 -11.97 13.77 -7.92
CA THR A 62 -12.67 14.84 -8.67
C THR A 62 -13.86 15.38 -7.86
N GLN A 63 -14.62 16.30 -8.45
CA GLN A 63 -15.85 16.80 -7.83
C GLN A 63 -16.91 15.71 -7.68
N SER A 64 -16.91 14.71 -8.57
CA SER A 64 -17.84 13.58 -8.56
C SER A 64 -17.40 12.43 -7.64
N SER A 65 -16.17 12.46 -7.11
CA SER A 65 -15.67 11.42 -6.23
C SER A 65 -16.38 11.47 -4.86
N PRO A 66 -16.83 10.32 -4.33
CA PRO A 66 -17.54 10.27 -3.03
C PRO A 66 -16.68 10.69 -1.84
N VAL A 67 -15.35 10.57 -1.96
CA VAL A 67 -14.39 10.96 -0.93
C VAL A 67 -13.22 11.73 -1.57
N ARG A 68 -12.62 12.63 -0.78
CA ARG A 68 -11.42 13.36 -1.23
C ARG A 68 -10.17 12.55 -0.94
N TYR A 69 -9.32 12.37 -1.96
CA TYR A 69 -8.04 11.66 -1.85
C TYR A 69 -7.00 12.22 -2.83
N SER A 70 -5.73 11.96 -2.50
CA SER A 70 -4.58 12.13 -3.39
C SER A 70 -3.63 10.95 -3.19
N GLY A 71 -3.04 10.43 -4.26
CA GLY A 71 -2.02 9.38 -4.20
C GLY A 71 -0.76 9.82 -3.47
N ASN A 72 -0.51 11.13 -3.41
CA ASN A 72 0.62 11.72 -2.70
C ASN A 72 0.29 12.19 -1.27
N ASP A 73 -0.91 11.86 -0.74
CA ASP A 73 -1.21 12.10 0.69
C ASP A 73 -0.38 11.16 1.57
N SER A 74 0.53 11.73 2.35
CA SER A 74 1.45 10.98 3.21
C SER A 74 0.75 10.07 4.23
N ARG A 75 -0.44 10.46 4.70
CA ARG A 75 -1.22 9.62 5.64
C ARG A 75 -1.77 8.37 4.95
N LEU A 76 -2.20 8.50 3.69
CA LEU A 76 -2.65 7.34 2.92
C LEU A 76 -1.47 6.43 2.54
N GLN A 77 -0.32 7.02 2.24
CA GLN A 77 0.91 6.26 1.99
C GLN A 77 1.39 5.54 3.25
N LEU A 78 1.34 6.18 4.42
CA LEU A 78 1.62 5.54 5.71
C LEU A 78 0.69 4.33 5.94
N TRP A 79 -0.61 4.51 5.73
CA TRP A 79 -1.57 3.41 5.89
C TRP A 79 -1.22 2.22 4.97
N VAL A 80 -0.93 2.47 3.71
CA VAL A 80 -0.56 1.41 2.76
C VAL A 80 0.76 0.74 3.16
N ALA A 81 1.77 1.51 3.59
CA ALA A 81 3.04 0.98 4.05
C ALA A 81 2.88 0.08 5.29
N VAL A 82 2.05 0.50 6.25
CA VAL A 82 1.72 -0.31 7.44
C VAL A 82 0.94 -1.58 7.06
N CYS A 83 0.02 -1.51 6.09
CA CYS A 83 -0.65 -2.70 5.57
C CYS A 83 0.33 -3.71 4.97
N LEU A 84 1.33 -3.23 4.21
CA LEU A 84 2.37 -4.08 3.63
C LEU A 84 3.24 -4.72 4.71
N LEU A 85 3.67 -3.95 5.71
CA LEU A 85 4.45 -4.46 6.83
C LEU A 85 3.68 -5.54 7.59
N LYS A 86 2.42 -5.27 7.96
CA LYS A 86 1.55 -6.23 8.63
C LYS A 86 1.37 -7.50 7.80
N TYR A 87 1.14 -7.35 6.49
CA TYR A 87 1.02 -8.50 5.60
C TYR A 87 2.28 -9.37 5.62
N PHE A 88 3.48 -8.80 5.56
CA PHE A 88 4.72 -9.57 5.58
C PHE A 88 4.95 -10.27 6.92
N ILE A 89 4.66 -9.59 8.03
CA ILE A 89 4.75 -10.21 9.37
C ILE A 89 3.75 -11.38 9.46
N ASP A 90 2.49 -11.18 9.10
CA ASP A 90 1.45 -12.20 9.17
C ASP A 90 1.78 -13.42 8.28
N GLN A 91 2.33 -13.19 7.07
CA GLN A 91 2.78 -14.28 6.19
C GLN A 91 3.97 -15.04 6.78
N TYR A 92 4.94 -14.33 7.36
CA TYR A 92 6.07 -14.97 8.02
C TYR A 92 5.62 -15.83 9.20
N GLU A 93 4.80 -15.26 10.08
CA GLU A 93 4.28 -15.97 11.26
C GLU A 93 3.43 -17.19 10.88
N LEU A 94 2.68 -17.11 9.78
CA LEU A 94 1.90 -18.24 9.26
C LEU A 94 2.78 -19.41 8.81
N LEU A 95 3.94 -19.12 8.22
CA LEU A 95 4.82 -20.14 7.63
C LEU A 95 5.87 -20.67 8.60
N TYR A 96 6.35 -19.83 9.50
CA TYR A 96 7.53 -20.12 10.33
C TYR A 96 7.25 -20.06 11.84
N GLY A 97 6.07 -19.62 12.23
CA GLY A 97 5.69 -19.44 13.64
C GLY A 97 5.84 -17.98 14.11
N PRO A 98 5.35 -17.70 15.33
CA PRO A 98 5.25 -16.33 15.83
C PRO A 98 6.63 -15.70 16.05
N LEU A 99 6.76 -14.44 15.67
CA LEU A 99 7.91 -13.60 16.00
C LEU A 99 7.84 -13.15 17.46
N SER A 100 8.99 -13.08 18.13
CA SER A 100 9.13 -12.46 19.46
C SER A 100 8.86 -10.94 19.38
N ALA A 101 8.71 -10.31 20.54
CA ALA A 101 8.52 -8.85 20.61
C ALA A 101 9.75 -8.10 20.07
N GLU A 102 10.95 -8.60 20.36
CA GLU A 102 12.21 -8.03 19.88
C GLU A 102 12.33 -8.16 18.37
N GLU A 103 11.99 -9.32 17.81
CA GLU A 103 12.01 -9.54 16.35
C GLU A 103 11.01 -8.63 15.64
N LYS A 104 9.81 -8.45 16.18
CA LYS A 104 8.80 -7.51 15.64
C LYS A 104 9.31 -6.07 15.65
N GLN A 105 10.00 -5.68 16.73
CA GLN A 105 10.60 -4.35 16.80
C GLN A 105 11.70 -4.18 15.75
N MET A 106 12.60 -5.15 15.60
CA MET A 106 13.65 -5.12 14.57
C MET A 106 13.05 -5.00 13.15
N VAL A 107 12.01 -5.76 12.87
CA VAL A 107 11.31 -5.68 11.58
C VAL A 107 10.69 -4.30 11.37
N LEU A 108 10.09 -3.70 12.40
CA LEU A 108 9.51 -2.36 12.34
C LEU A 108 10.60 -1.30 12.07
N ASP A 109 11.75 -1.41 12.75
CA ASP A 109 12.86 -0.48 12.62
C ASP A 109 13.43 -0.47 11.19
N GLU A 110 13.57 -1.65 10.59
CA GLU A 110 14.10 -1.81 9.23
C GLU A 110 13.06 -1.52 8.12
N ALA A 111 11.78 -1.59 8.45
CA ALA A 111 10.70 -1.43 7.46
C ALA A 111 10.31 0.03 7.17
N HIS A 112 10.87 1.02 7.89
CA HIS A 112 10.50 2.42 7.67
C HIS A 112 10.63 2.90 6.20
N PRO A 113 11.56 2.35 5.37
CA PRO A 113 11.66 2.78 3.98
C PRO A 113 10.41 2.46 3.15
N LEU A 114 9.55 1.53 3.59
CA LEU A 114 8.26 1.29 2.93
C LEU A 114 7.40 2.55 2.82
N GLY A 115 7.52 3.45 3.79
CA GLY A 115 6.83 4.74 3.80
C GLY A 115 7.75 5.91 3.41
N THR A 116 8.97 5.95 3.98
CA THR A 116 9.87 7.11 3.80
C THR A 116 10.52 7.18 2.42
N ALA A 117 10.56 6.07 1.67
CA ALA A 117 10.89 6.11 0.24
C ALA A 117 9.78 6.76 -0.62
N LEU A 118 8.67 7.18 -0.03
CA LEU A 118 7.63 8.02 -0.62
C LEU A 118 7.54 9.34 0.20
N ASN A 119 6.32 9.81 0.45
CA ASN A 119 6.12 11.10 1.13
C ASN A 119 5.82 10.98 2.63
N VAL A 120 6.10 9.84 3.25
CA VAL A 120 5.88 9.67 4.69
C VAL A 120 7.07 10.26 5.45
N PRO A 121 6.87 11.32 6.26
CA PRO A 121 7.92 11.83 7.11
C PRO A 121 8.40 10.79 8.11
N ARG A 122 9.71 10.73 8.38
CA ARG A 122 10.29 9.72 9.29
C ARG A 122 9.69 9.76 10.70
N ASP A 123 9.33 10.95 11.17
CA ASP A 123 8.70 11.16 12.48
C ASP A 123 7.24 10.69 12.56
N LYS A 124 6.65 10.32 11.43
CA LYS A 124 5.29 9.74 11.36
C LYS A 124 5.31 8.21 11.32
N TRP A 125 6.47 7.61 11.06
CA TRP A 125 6.61 6.17 11.18
C TRP A 125 6.63 5.77 12.67
N PRO A 126 5.85 4.78 13.10
CA PRO A 126 5.82 4.33 14.50
C PRO A 126 7.23 3.99 15.01
N ALA A 127 7.59 4.48 16.18
CA ALA A 127 8.90 4.23 16.77
C ALA A 127 8.97 2.87 17.48
N ILE A 128 7.85 2.42 18.04
CA ILE A 128 7.76 1.13 18.71
C ILE A 128 6.57 0.31 18.18
N TYR A 129 6.66 -1.00 18.29
CA TYR A 129 5.66 -1.91 17.74
C TYR A 129 4.27 -1.71 18.36
N ASP A 130 4.20 -1.33 19.61
CA ASP A 130 2.93 -1.02 20.28
C ASP A 130 2.24 0.23 19.69
N GLU A 131 3.00 1.25 19.31
CA GLU A 131 2.46 2.41 18.58
C GLU A 131 1.91 2.01 17.21
N LEU A 132 2.60 1.09 16.51
CA LEU A 132 2.09 0.51 15.27
C LEU A 132 0.72 -0.16 15.50
N LEU A 133 0.56 -0.94 16.56
CA LEU A 133 -0.68 -1.62 16.89
C LEU A 133 -1.80 -0.63 17.24
N VAL A 134 -1.49 0.43 17.99
CA VAL A 134 -2.44 1.51 18.31
C VAL A 134 -2.90 2.19 17.01
N TYR A 135 -1.97 2.57 16.15
CA TYR A 135 -2.28 3.17 14.85
C TYR A 135 -3.13 2.21 13.99
N TRP A 136 -2.72 0.94 13.88
CA TRP A 136 -3.44 -0.09 13.13
C TRP A 136 -4.88 -0.23 13.59
N ASN A 137 -5.11 -0.39 14.89
CA ASN A 137 -6.44 -0.57 15.47
C ASN A 137 -7.33 0.67 15.28
N ALA A 138 -6.76 1.87 15.40
CA ALA A 138 -7.47 3.11 15.13
C ALA A 138 -7.93 3.22 13.68
N GLU A 139 -7.06 2.89 12.72
CA GLU A 139 -7.40 2.88 11.30
C GLU A 139 -8.43 1.79 10.96
N LEU A 140 -8.32 0.59 11.55
CA LEU A 140 -9.28 -0.50 11.33
C LEU A 140 -10.71 -0.07 11.67
N SER A 141 -10.92 0.73 12.72
CA SER A 141 -12.23 1.21 13.12
C SER A 141 -12.90 2.12 12.08
N SER A 142 -12.11 2.74 11.22
CA SER A 142 -12.56 3.65 10.15
C SER A 142 -12.80 2.96 8.81
N LEU A 143 -12.43 1.68 8.69
CA LEU A 143 -12.52 0.96 7.43
C LEU A 143 -13.98 0.68 7.03
N ARG A 144 -14.26 0.89 5.75
CA ARG A 144 -15.49 0.46 5.11
C ARG A 144 -15.21 0.11 3.65
N ILE A 145 -16.10 -0.66 3.04
CA ILE A 145 -16.05 -0.98 1.62
C ILE A 145 -17.38 -0.59 1.03
N ASP A 146 -17.40 0.47 0.26
CA ASP A 146 -18.57 0.93 -0.48
C ASP A 146 -18.82 0.01 -1.70
N ASP A 147 -20.06 -0.08 -2.17
CA ASP A 147 -20.44 -1.06 -3.20
C ASP A 147 -19.60 -1.00 -4.49
N PRO A 148 -19.28 0.17 -5.07
CA PRO A 148 -18.44 0.20 -6.28
C PRO A 148 -17.05 -0.44 -6.08
N VAL A 149 -16.42 -0.19 -4.94
CA VAL A 149 -15.12 -0.78 -4.58
C VAL A 149 -15.25 -2.27 -4.28
N ARG A 150 -16.34 -2.67 -3.63
CA ARG A 150 -16.63 -4.08 -3.33
C ARG A 150 -16.84 -4.90 -4.59
N ASP A 151 -17.61 -4.39 -5.55
CA ASP A 151 -17.90 -5.08 -6.80
C ASP A 151 -16.64 -5.22 -7.65
N GLU A 152 -15.77 -4.21 -7.66
CA GLU A 152 -14.48 -4.30 -8.32
C GLU A 152 -13.59 -5.37 -7.68
N LEU A 153 -13.52 -5.43 -6.35
CA LEU A 153 -12.76 -6.48 -5.64
C LEU A 153 -13.33 -7.88 -5.91
N ARG A 154 -14.67 -8.03 -5.92
CA ARG A 154 -15.32 -9.31 -6.24
C ARG A 154 -14.97 -9.77 -7.65
N SER A 155 -14.88 -8.86 -8.62
CA SER A 155 -14.52 -9.22 -9.99
C SER A 155 -13.11 -9.80 -10.10
N LEU A 156 -12.18 -9.38 -9.23
CA LEU A 156 -10.82 -9.94 -9.15
C LEU A 156 -10.82 -11.39 -8.65
N TYR A 157 -11.69 -11.73 -7.69
CA TYR A 157 -11.71 -13.05 -7.06
C TYR A 157 -12.62 -14.05 -7.77
N SER A 158 -13.61 -13.60 -8.54
CA SER A 158 -14.59 -14.49 -9.17
C SER A 158 -14.08 -15.21 -10.42
N GLY A 159 -12.87 -14.91 -10.88
CA GLY A 159 -12.30 -15.52 -12.09
C GLY A 159 -13.06 -15.19 -13.39
N ASN A 160 -14.05 -14.32 -13.33
CA ASN A 160 -14.89 -13.93 -14.48
C ASN A 160 -14.16 -13.01 -15.48
N ASP A 161 -12.91 -12.67 -15.20
CA ASP A 161 -12.09 -11.96 -16.18
C ASP A 161 -11.37 -13.01 -17.04
N SER A 162 -11.87 -13.23 -18.25
CA SER A 162 -11.27 -14.10 -19.27
C SER A 162 -9.79 -13.76 -19.59
N ARG A 163 -9.29 -12.66 -19.06
CA ARG A 163 -7.89 -12.19 -19.18
C ARG A 163 -6.95 -12.77 -18.14
N LEU A 164 -7.45 -13.50 -17.13
CA LEU A 164 -6.67 -14.24 -16.15
C LEU A 164 -6.51 -15.73 -16.53
N GLN A 165 -7.11 -16.17 -17.61
CA GLN A 165 -6.85 -17.49 -18.17
C GLN A 165 -5.54 -17.40 -18.98
N LEU A 166 -4.46 -17.91 -18.36
CA LEU A 166 -3.17 -18.18 -19.00
C LEU A 166 -3.31 -19.32 -20.01
#